data_67a82f3691f65288c0cff41922747779
#
_entry.id   67a82f3691f65288c0cff41922747779
#
_cell.length_a   1.000
_cell.length_b   1.000
_cell.length_c   1.000
_cell.angle_alpha   90.00
_cell.angle_beta   90.00
_cell.angle_gamma   90.00
#
_symmetry.space_group_name_H-M   'P 1'
#
loop_
_entity.id
_entity.type
_entity.pdbx_description
1 polymer ?
#
loop_
_entity_poly.entity_id
_entity_poly.type
_entity_poly.pdbx_seq_one_letter_code
_entity_poly.pdbx_strand_id
1 'polypeptide(L)'
;IRMDYAKQLEDGQYALGDQAWRLGLNCIQHSDTLQLVQHLIYDLQSKIGCGIQISKWSPKGPVVVQSIESNHPISIVTKVGSIMPLVNSAAGRLFASYLPEHFVRPLLETEWQKHQELGLNIAPHNWEEFLELKETIRQQQMSAAKGDLLTGINAVGLPVFNSNQGIEFCIVALDSEMFLPVDPQSKIIETLKNEINSINQYIKSR
;
A
#
# COMPACT_ATOMS: atom_id res chain seq x y z
N ILE A 1 10.56 -27.23 -8.46
CA ILE A 1 11.55 -28.01 -9.18
C ILE A 1 10.90 -28.77 -10.33
N ARG A 2 9.96 -29.70 -10.13
CA ARG A 2 9.34 -30.50 -11.19
C ARG A 2 8.54 -29.70 -12.24
N MET A 3 8.14 -28.48 -11.91
CA MET A 3 7.38 -27.56 -12.77
C MET A 3 8.13 -26.25 -13.03
N ASP A 4 9.42 -26.19 -12.72
CA ASP A 4 10.31 -25.06 -12.91
C ASP A 4 9.85 -23.72 -12.27
N TYR A 5 9.11 -23.80 -11.15
CA TYR A 5 8.80 -22.61 -10.33
C TYR A 5 9.95 -22.24 -9.39
N ALA A 6 10.78 -23.23 -9.03
CA ALA A 6 11.99 -23.04 -8.25
C ALA A 6 13.11 -23.89 -8.81
N LYS A 7 14.34 -23.39 -8.80
CA LYS A 7 15.57 -24.09 -9.17
C LYS A 7 16.55 -24.09 -8.01
N GLN A 8 17.29 -25.18 -7.82
CA GLN A 8 18.36 -25.24 -6.85
C GLN A 8 19.64 -24.72 -7.51
N LEU A 9 20.36 -23.86 -6.80
CA LEU A 9 21.65 -23.33 -7.21
C LEU A 9 22.77 -24.29 -6.79
N GLU A 10 23.98 -24.08 -7.33
CA GLU A 10 25.16 -24.93 -7.06
C GLU A 10 25.56 -24.94 -5.57
N ASP A 11 25.30 -23.84 -4.83
CA ASP A 11 25.53 -23.70 -3.38
C ASP A 11 24.43 -24.35 -2.52
N GLY A 12 23.46 -25.03 -3.13
CA GLY A 12 22.33 -25.66 -2.45
C GLY A 12 21.15 -24.73 -2.14
N GLN A 13 21.26 -23.43 -2.37
CA GLN A 13 20.17 -22.48 -2.21
C GLN A 13 19.12 -22.63 -3.30
N TYR A 14 17.92 -22.03 -3.08
CA TYR A 14 16.84 -22.04 -4.07
C TYR A 14 16.62 -20.65 -4.65
N ALA A 15 16.44 -20.59 -5.96
CA ALA A 15 16.03 -19.40 -6.69
C ALA A 15 14.71 -19.65 -7.40
N LEU A 16 14.04 -18.55 -7.83
CA LEU A 16 12.86 -18.64 -8.69
C LEU A 16 13.24 -19.21 -10.04
N GLY A 17 12.46 -20.19 -10.51
CA GLY A 17 12.57 -20.76 -11.86
C GLY A 17 11.81 -19.95 -12.90
N ASP A 18 12.00 -20.29 -14.17
CA ASP A 18 11.45 -19.52 -15.30
C ASP A 18 9.92 -19.51 -15.34
N GLN A 19 9.26 -20.55 -14.83
CA GLN A 19 7.80 -20.58 -14.76
C GLN A 19 7.24 -19.59 -13.73
N ALA A 20 7.97 -19.30 -12.66
CA ALA A 20 7.58 -18.25 -11.71
C ALA A 20 7.61 -16.86 -12.35
N TRP A 21 8.62 -16.57 -13.19
CA TRP A 21 8.69 -15.35 -13.99
C TRP A 21 7.50 -15.19 -14.93
N ARG A 22 7.22 -16.24 -15.70
CA ARG A 22 6.09 -16.24 -16.65
C ARG A 22 4.75 -16.06 -15.94
N LEU A 23 4.56 -16.69 -14.79
CA LEU A 23 3.36 -16.53 -13.99
C LEU A 23 3.20 -15.08 -13.50
N GLY A 24 4.27 -14.49 -12.97
CA GLY A 24 4.26 -13.09 -12.51
C GLY A 24 3.95 -12.09 -13.64
N LEU A 25 4.56 -12.26 -14.81
CA LEU A 25 4.29 -11.42 -15.98
C LEU A 25 2.83 -11.55 -16.46
N ASN A 26 2.29 -12.77 -16.50
CA ASN A 26 0.89 -12.98 -16.85
C ASN A 26 -0.06 -12.32 -15.85
N CYS A 27 0.22 -12.39 -14.54
CA CYS A 27 -0.60 -11.70 -13.53
C CYS A 27 -0.64 -10.18 -13.75
N ILE A 28 0.47 -9.57 -14.15
CA ILE A 28 0.55 -8.14 -14.45
C ILE A 28 -0.21 -7.81 -15.73
N GLN A 29 -0.01 -8.58 -16.80
CA GLN A 29 -0.61 -8.35 -18.12
C GLN A 29 -2.13 -8.51 -18.14
N HIS A 30 -2.69 -9.37 -17.30
CA HIS A 30 -4.12 -9.65 -17.23
C HIS A 30 -4.86 -8.81 -16.17
N SER A 31 -4.20 -7.85 -15.51
CA SER A 31 -4.85 -6.92 -14.58
C SER A 31 -5.07 -5.57 -15.24
N ASP A 32 -6.25 -5.38 -15.88
CA ASP A 32 -6.64 -4.10 -16.47
C ASP A 32 -6.52 -2.95 -15.48
N THR A 33 -6.95 -3.16 -14.24
CA THR A 33 -6.85 -2.17 -13.15
C THR A 33 -5.40 -1.81 -12.86
N LEU A 34 -4.49 -2.79 -12.80
CA LEU A 34 -3.08 -2.51 -12.54
C LEU A 34 -2.44 -1.69 -13.68
N GLN A 35 -2.75 -2.02 -14.93
CA GLN A 35 -2.23 -1.27 -16.07
C GLN A 35 -2.70 0.19 -16.06
N LEU A 36 -3.99 0.43 -15.76
CA LEU A 36 -4.53 1.79 -15.59
C LEU A 36 -3.81 2.56 -14.49
N VAL A 37 -3.63 1.93 -13.34
CA VAL A 37 -2.96 2.54 -12.19
C VAL A 37 -1.48 2.80 -12.48
N GLN A 38 -0.80 1.92 -13.20
CA GLN A 38 0.60 2.10 -13.58
C GLN A 38 0.83 3.34 -14.45
N HIS A 39 -0.06 3.62 -15.39
CA HIS A 39 0.03 4.86 -16.19
C HIS A 39 -0.20 6.10 -15.33
N LEU A 40 -1.22 6.05 -14.46
CA LEU A 40 -1.56 7.18 -13.60
C LEU A 40 -0.43 7.58 -12.65
N ILE A 41 0.27 6.63 -12.03
CA ILE A 41 1.21 6.95 -10.95
C ILE A 41 2.42 7.76 -11.44
N TYR A 42 2.82 7.66 -12.71
CA TYR A 42 3.87 8.50 -13.29
C TYR A 42 3.41 9.95 -13.44
N ASP A 43 2.19 10.16 -13.96
CA ASP A 43 1.60 11.49 -14.08
C ASP A 43 1.37 12.11 -12.70
N LEU A 44 0.88 11.31 -11.77
CA LEU A 44 0.62 11.72 -10.40
C LEU A 44 1.92 12.14 -9.68
N GLN A 45 2.96 11.30 -9.78
CA GLN A 45 4.28 11.59 -9.21
C GLN A 45 4.86 12.91 -9.79
N SER A 46 4.73 13.12 -11.09
CA SER A 46 5.16 14.36 -11.76
C SER A 46 4.41 15.59 -11.25
N LYS A 47 3.11 15.47 -10.91
CA LYS A 47 2.27 16.55 -10.40
C LYS A 47 2.57 16.92 -8.95
N ILE A 48 2.85 15.93 -8.09
CA ILE A 48 3.01 16.15 -6.65
C ILE A 48 4.46 16.10 -6.18
N GLY A 49 5.38 15.54 -6.96
CA GLY A 49 6.80 15.41 -6.63
C GLY A 49 7.14 14.34 -5.61
N CYS A 50 6.18 13.84 -4.85
CA CYS A 50 6.36 12.81 -3.81
C CYS A 50 6.59 11.44 -4.42
N GLY A 51 7.21 10.51 -3.67
CA GLY A 51 7.28 9.10 -4.04
C GLY A 51 5.87 8.47 -4.07
N ILE A 52 5.66 7.54 -4.99
CA ILE A 52 4.38 6.82 -5.14
C ILE A 52 4.61 5.32 -5.08
N GLN A 53 3.75 4.63 -4.34
CA GLN A 53 3.72 3.16 -4.27
C GLN A 53 2.35 2.62 -4.64
N ILE A 54 2.34 1.46 -5.29
CA ILE A 54 1.16 0.62 -5.44
C ILE A 54 1.32 -0.57 -4.52
N SER A 55 0.32 -0.82 -3.69
CA SER A 55 0.26 -2.01 -2.84
C SER A 55 -0.98 -2.84 -3.14
N LYS A 56 -0.84 -4.17 -3.08
CA LYS A 56 -1.90 -5.16 -3.24
C LYS A 56 -1.97 -6.05 -2.00
N TRP A 57 -3.17 -6.48 -1.63
CA TRP A 57 -3.33 -7.37 -0.49
C TRP A 57 -2.76 -8.77 -0.75
N SER A 58 -2.09 -9.33 0.25
CA SER A 58 -1.69 -10.73 0.35
C SER A 58 -2.11 -11.32 1.70
N PRO A 59 -2.09 -12.67 1.87
CA PRO A 59 -2.43 -13.29 3.15
C PRO A 59 -1.59 -12.83 4.37
N LYS A 60 -0.45 -12.19 4.12
CA LYS A 60 0.46 -11.68 5.16
C LYS A 60 0.38 -10.15 5.34
N GLY A 61 -0.52 -9.48 4.63
CA GLY A 61 -0.65 -8.02 4.60
C GLY A 61 -0.37 -7.42 3.22
N PRO A 62 -0.42 -6.10 3.09
CA PRO A 62 -0.21 -5.41 1.82
C PRO A 62 1.22 -5.59 1.31
N VAL A 63 1.37 -5.99 0.05
CA VAL A 63 2.66 -6.12 -0.65
C VAL A 63 2.84 -4.96 -1.60
N VAL A 64 3.99 -4.32 -1.56
CA VAL A 64 4.38 -3.31 -2.56
C VAL A 64 4.64 -3.99 -3.89
N VAL A 65 3.84 -3.66 -4.91
CA VAL A 65 3.97 -4.23 -6.26
C VAL A 65 4.68 -3.29 -7.23
N GLN A 66 4.67 -1.99 -6.92
CA GLN A 66 5.42 -0.97 -7.67
C GLN A 66 5.79 0.20 -6.75
N SER A 67 6.93 0.85 -7.04
CA SER A 67 7.39 2.05 -6.34
C SER A 67 8.07 2.99 -7.33
N ILE A 68 7.77 4.29 -7.22
CA ILE A 68 8.42 5.38 -7.95
C ILE A 68 9.01 6.32 -6.91
N GLU A 69 10.25 6.70 -7.10
CA GLU A 69 10.97 7.58 -6.18
C GLU A 69 10.44 9.01 -6.21
N SER A 70 10.62 9.71 -5.09
CA SER A 70 10.36 11.15 -4.98
C SER A 70 11.35 11.96 -5.83
N ASN A 71 10.92 13.13 -6.29
CA ASN A 71 11.79 14.13 -6.91
C ASN A 71 12.56 15.00 -5.88
N HIS A 72 12.24 14.83 -4.60
CA HIS A 72 12.87 15.60 -3.51
C HIS A 72 14.22 14.98 -3.11
N PRO A 73 15.11 15.78 -2.48
CA PRO A 73 16.47 15.35 -2.13
C PRO A 73 16.52 14.14 -1.19
N ILE A 74 15.49 13.95 -0.37
CA ILE A 74 15.37 12.80 0.53
C ILE A 74 14.35 11.85 -0.10
N SER A 75 14.84 10.82 -0.76
CA SER A 75 13.99 9.78 -1.36
C SER A 75 13.99 8.53 -0.49
N ILE A 76 12.80 8.02 -0.21
CA ILE A 76 12.62 6.76 0.52
C ILE A 76 12.13 5.72 -0.45
N VAL A 77 12.94 4.70 -0.63
CA VAL A 77 12.64 3.59 -1.52
C VAL A 77 12.16 2.40 -0.71
N THR A 78 10.88 2.09 -0.83
CA THR A 78 10.36 0.80 -0.37
C THR A 78 10.54 -0.23 -1.47
N LYS A 79 11.19 -1.33 -1.14
CA LYS A 79 11.46 -2.39 -2.13
C LYS A 79 10.14 -3.06 -2.57
N VAL A 80 10.00 -3.27 -3.88
CA VAL A 80 8.94 -4.13 -4.43
C VAL A 80 9.04 -5.51 -3.80
N GLY A 81 7.90 -6.08 -3.40
CA GLY A 81 7.81 -7.33 -2.64
C GLY A 81 7.83 -7.15 -1.13
N SER A 82 8.09 -5.94 -0.60
CA SER A 82 7.98 -5.67 0.85
C SER A 82 6.53 -5.79 1.31
N ILE A 83 6.34 -6.44 2.46
CA ILE A 83 5.04 -6.50 3.16
C ILE A 83 4.96 -5.32 4.11
N MET A 84 3.88 -4.55 4.00
CA MET A 84 3.67 -3.36 4.83
C MET A 84 2.89 -3.73 6.10
N PRO A 85 3.30 -3.26 7.28
CA PRO A 85 2.58 -3.52 8.52
C PRO A 85 1.20 -2.85 8.52
N LEU A 86 0.24 -3.45 9.25
CA LEU A 86 -1.14 -2.97 9.27
C LEU A 86 -1.34 -1.79 10.22
N VAL A 87 -0.65 -1.78 11.35
CA VAL A 87 -0.83 -0.78 12.41
C VAL A 87 -0.22 0.57 12.04
N ASN A 88 0.98 0.60 11.50
CA ASN A 88 1.79 1.80 11.36
C ASN A 88 2.11 2.21 9.92
N SER A 89 1.48 1.58 8.90
CA SER A 89 1.60 2.03 7.52
C SER A 89 0.28 2.51 6.93
N ALA A 90 0.33 3.47 6.01
CA ALA A 90 -0.86 3.96 5.32
C ALA A 90 -1.55 2.84 4.50
N ALA A 91 -0.79 2.02 3.76
CA ALA A 91 -1.34 0.88 3.04
C ALA A 91 -2.00 -0.14 3.97
N GLY A 92 -1.36 -0.45 5.10
CA GLY A 92 -1.87 -1.39 6.09
C GLY A 92 -3.20 -0.95 6.67
N ARG A 93 -3.25 0.28 7.20
CA ARG A 93 -4.46 0.90 7.75
C ARG A 93 -5.60 0.94 6.73
N LEU A 94 -5.29 1.27 5.47
CA LEU A 94 -6.28 1.34 4.42
C LEU A 94 -6.90 -0.04 4.14
N PHE A 95 -6.07 -1.04 3.81
CA PHE A 95 -6.57 -2.39 3.56
C PHE A 95 -7.32 -2.97 4.75
N ALA A 96 -6.79 -2.80 5.96
CA ALA A 96 -7.47 -3.27 7.18
C ALA A 96 -8.85 -2.62 7.37
N SER A 97 -9.03 -1.37 6.91
CA SER A 97 -10.31 -0.67 7.00
C SER A 97 -11.36 -1.17 6.00
N TYR A 98 -10.96 -1.73 4.86
CA TYR A 98 -11.89 -2.16 3.80
C TYR A 98 -12.10 -3.67 3.75
N LEU A 99 -11.17 -4.47 4.20
CA LEU A 99 -11.26 -5.92 4.18
C LEU A 99 -12.11 -6.48 5.33
N PRO A 100 -12.65 -7.71 5.18
CA PRO A 100 -13.36 -8.39 6.25
C PRO A 100 -12.50 -8.62 7.49
N GLU A 101 -13.10 -8.51 8.67
CA GLU A 101 -12.43 -8.61 9.98
C GLU A 101 -11.60 -9.89 10.13
N HIS A 102 -12.12 -11.03 9.69
CA HIS A 102 -11.45 -12.32 9.85
C HIS A 102 -10.11 -12.43 9.09
N PHE A 103 -9.87 -11.57 8.07
CA PHE A 103 -8.57 -11.49 7.41
C PHE A 103 -7.59 -10.57 8.13
N VAL A 104 -8.07 -9.49 8.73
CA VAL A 104 -7.20 -8.41 9.22
C VAL A 104 -6.97 -8.47 10.72
N ARG A 105 -7.96 -8.89 11.50
CA ARG A 105 -7.87 -8.90 12.97
C ARG A 105 -6.73 -9.77 13.50
N PRO A 106 -6.51 -11.02 13.03
CA PRO A 106 -5.40 -11.83 13.51
C PRO A 106 -4.02 -11.22 13.24
N LEU A 107 -3.87 -10.50 12.13
CA LEU A 107 -2.63 -9.81 11.79
C LEU A 107 -2.41 -8.58 12.67
N LEU A 108 -3.46 -7.77 12.91
CA LEU A 108 -3.42 -6.62 13.81
C LEU A 108 -3.07 -7.05 15.25
N GLU A 109 -3.73 -8.09 15.76
CA GLU A 109 -3.46 -8.61 17.11
C GLU A 109 -2.01 -9.08 17.26
N THR A 110 -1.46 -9.72 16.22
CA THR A 110 -0.04 -10.14 16.20
C THR A 110 0.90 -8.92 16.18
N GLU A 111 0.57 -7.86 15.42
CA GLU A 111 1.38 -6.65 15.40
C GLU A 111 1.31 -5.88 16.73
N TRP A 112 0.14 -5.75 17.35
CA TRP A 112 -0.01 -5.09 18.67
C TRP A 112 0.77 -5.83 19.75
N GLN A 113 0.71 -7.17 19.79
CA GLN A 113 1.52 -7.94 20.72
C GLN A 113 3.01 -7.65 20.54
N LYS A 114 3.49 -7.65 19.29
CA LYS A 114 4.89 -7.33 18.98
C LYS A 114 5.26 -5.90 19.39
N HIS A 115 4.37 -4.93 19.16
CA HIS A 115 4.60 -3.55 19.59
C HIS A 115 4.73 -3.45 21.12
N GLN A 116 3.89 -4.14 21.88
CA GLN A 116 3.98 -4.19 23.34
C GLN A 116 5.31 -4.82 23.80
N GLU A 117 5.72 -5.94 23.20
CA GLU A 117 6.99 -6.60 23.50
C GLU A 117 8.22 -5.70 23.23
N LEU A 118 8.14 -4.86 22.21
CA LEU A 118 9.20 -3.90 21.83
C LEU A 118 9.08 -2.53 22.53
N GLY A 119 8.05 -2.31 23.35
CA GLY A 119 7.79 -1.02 24.01
C GLY A 119 7.45 0.10 23.03
N LEU A 120 6.90 -0.22 21.86
CA LEU A 120 6.49 0.77 20.86
C LEU A 120 5.10 1.32 21.18
N ASN A 121 4.98 2.64 21.21
CA ASN A 121 3.72 3.34 21.45
C ASN A 121 3.15 3.92 20.14
N ILE A 122 2.56 3.05 19.30
CA ILE A 122 2.04 3.40 17.97
C ILE A 122 0.54 3.08 17.93
N ALA A 123 -0.28 4.10 17.77
CA ALA A 123 -1.74 3.94 17.63
C ALA A 123 -2.12 3.43 16.22
N PRO A 124 -3.22 2.68 16.08
CA PRO A 124 -4.11 2.19 17.16
C PRO A 124 -3.45 1.05 17.97
N HIS A 125 -3.74 1.00 19.29
CA HIS A 125 -3.11 0.03 20.19
C HIS A 125 -3.93 -1.24 20.40
N ASN A 126 -5.20 -1.22 19.99
CA ASN A 126 -6.16 -2.30 20.17
C ASN A 126 -7.27 -2.22 19.12
N TRP A 127 -8.20 -3.19 19.20
CA TRP A 127 -9.28 -3.31 18.23
C TRP A 127 -10.28 -2.14 18.31
N GLU A 128 -10.59 -1.64 19.48
CA GLU A 128 -11.53 -0.54 19.70
C GLU A 128 -11.01 0.75 19.05
N GLU A 129 -9.77 1.12 19.32
CA GLU A 129 -9.12 2.27 18.67
C GLU A 129 -9.02 2.10 17.14
N PHE A 130 -8.78 0.86 16.69
CA PHE A 130 -8.75 0.58 15.27
C PHE A 130 -10.12 0.78 14.61
N LEU A 131 -11.23 0.43 15.28
CA LEU A 131 -12.58 0.66 14.75
C LEU A 131 -12.90 2.15 14.56
N GLU A 132 -12.46 3.01 15.46
CA GLU A 132 -12.59 4.47 15.32
C GLU A 132 -11.77 4.99 14.14
N LEU A 133 -10.53 4.54 14.03
CA LEU A 133 -9.65 4.88 12.90
C LEU A 133 -10.24 4.39 11.57
N LYS A 134 -10.76 3.17 11.53
CA LYS A 134 -11.41 2.56 10.36
C LYS A 134 -12.58 3.40 9.87
N GLU A 135 -13.44 3.88 10.78
CA GLU A 135 -14.57 4.74 10.42
C GLU A 135 -14.08 6.04 9.78
N THR A 136 -13.09 6.68 10.39
CA THR A 136 -12.45 7.89 9.85
C THR A 136 -11.87 7.66 8.46
N ILE A 137 -11.14 6.55 8.26
CA ILE A 137 -10.53 6.20 6.96
C ILE A 137 -11.62 5.99 5.89
N ARG A 138 -12.71 5.31 6.25
CA ARG A 138 -13.82 5.07 5.31
C ARG A 138 -14.54 6.36 4.91
N GLN A 139 -14.79 7.25 5.87
CA GLN A 139 -15.42 8.55 5.60
C GLN A 139 -14.54 9.43 4.72
N GLN A 140 -13.25 9.46 4.98
CA GLN A 140 -12.30 10.28 4.21
C GLN A 140 -11.83 9.61 2.92
N GLN A 141 -12.06 8.30 2.75
CA GLN A 141 -11.47 7.46 1.71
C GLN A 141 -9.94 7.61 1.63
N MET A 142 -9.32 7.78 2.77
CA MET A 142 -7.89 8.07 2.89
C MET A 142 -7.37 7.57 4.23
N SER A 143 -6.22 6.94 4.20
CA SER A 143 -5.43 6.63 5.39
C SER A 143 -4.17 7.48 5.44
N ALA A 144 -3.64 7.68 6.64
CA ALA A 144 -2.38 8.41 6.83
C ALA A 144 -1.50 7.72 7.87
N ALA A 145 -0.18 7.84 7.70
CA ALA A 145 0.84 7.53 8.69
C ALA A 145 1.77 8.74 8.80
N LYS A 146 1.90 9.28 10.02
CA LYS A 146 2.68 10.50 10.32
C LYS A 146 3.94 10.12 11.09
N GLY A 147 4.98 9.69 10.38
CA GLY A 147 6.21 9.22 11.03
C GLY A 147 6.07 7.88 11.76
N ASP A 148 4.92 7.20 11.65
CA ASP A 148 4.59 6.00 12.42
C ASP A 148 5.44 4.78 12.02
N LEU A 149 5.80 4.66 10.75
CA LEU A 149 6.66 3.59 10.24
C LEU A 149 8.14 4.01 10.26
N LEU A 150 8.41 5.26 9.87
CA LEU A 150 9.74 5.85 9.84
C LEU A 150 9.64 7.32 10.25
N THR A 151 10.30 7.68 11.34
CA THR A 151 10.27 9.05 11.89
C THR A 151 10.63 10.09 10.83
N GLY A 152 9.84 11.17 10.75
CA GLY A 152 10.00 12.25 9.78
C GLY A 152 9.47 11.96 8.38
N ILE A 153 8.87 10.77 8.17
CA ILE A 153 8.27 10.36 6.89
C ILE A 153 6.77 10.21 7.03
N ASN A 154 6.07 10.95 6.20
CA ASN A 154 4.63 10.84 6.07
C ASN A 154 4.25 9.95 4.89
N ALA A 155 3.12 9.27 5.02
CA ALA A 155 2.52 8.49 3.95
C ALA A 155 0.99 8.68 3.96
N VAL A 156 0.42 8.77 2.77
CA VAL A 156 -1.04 8.90 2.55
C VAL A 156 -1.48 7.85 1.56
N GLY A 157 -2.41 6.98 1.96
CA GLY A 157 -2.95 5.89 1.16
C GLY A 157 -4.38 6.16 0.70
N LEU A 158 -4.66 5.93 -0.58
CA LEU A 158 -6.00 6.03 -1.18
C LEU A 158 -6.39 4.71 -1.84
N PRO A 159 -7.68 4.31 -1.76
CA PRO A 159 -8.15 3.05 -2.29
C PRO A 159 -8.41 3.12 -3.80
N VAL A 160 -8.00 2.09 -4.52
CA VAL A 160 -8.49 1.77 -5.85
C VAL A 160 -9.38 0.55 -5.74
N PHE A 161 -10.62 0.70 -6.18
CA PHE A 161 -11.64 -0.34 -6.11
C PHE A 161 -11.73 -1.11 -7.43
N ASN A 162 -12.11 -2.38 -7.35
CA ASN A 162 -12.49 -3.16 -8.53
C ASN A 162 -13.96 -2.89 -8.92
N SER A 163 -14.41 -3.50 -10.02
CA SER A 163 -15.80 -3.37 -10.51
C SER A 163 -16.86 -3.80 -9.49
N ASN A 164 -16.53 -4.68 -8.54
CA ASN A 164 -17.40 -5.13 -7.46
C ASN A 164 -17.32 -4.24 -6.20
N GLN A 165 -16.69 -3.07 -6.29
CA GLN A 165 -16.49 -2.13 -5.17
C GLN A 165 -15.65 -2.70 -4.00
N GLY A 166 -14.92 -3.79 -4.20
CA GLY A 166 -13.90 -4.27 -3.27
C GLY A 166 -12.58 -3.52 -3.48
N ILE A 167 -11.82 -3.29 -2.39
CA ILE A 167 -10.48 -2.70 -2.51
C ILE A 167 -9.56 -3.66 -3.26
N GLU A 168 -8.94 -3.20 -4.33
CA GLU A 168 -8.02 -3.99 -5.14
C GLU A 168 -6.57 -3.56 -4.94
N PHE A 169 -6.33 -2.25 -4.98
CA PHE A 169 -5.02 -1.65 -4.74
C PHE A 169 -5.11 -0.50 -3.75
N CYS A 170 -3.98 -0.19 -3.14
CA CYS A 170 -3.74 1.05 -2.42
C CYS A 170 -2.65 1.83 -3.14
N ILE A 171 -2.95 3.07 -3.50
CA ILE A 171 -1.95 4.03 -3.97
C ILE A 171 -1.47 4.82 -2.76
N VAL A 172 -0.17 4.80 -2.50
CA VAL A 172 0.43 5.52 -1.38
C VAL A 172 1.37 6.59 -1.91
N ALA A 173 1.11 7.84 -1.57
CA ALA A 173 2.11 8.90 -1.64
C ALA A 173 2.93 8.88 -0.36
N LEU A 174 4.25 9.00 -0.47
CA LEU A 174 5.16 9.03 0.68
C LEU A 174 6.31 10.02 0.42
N ASP A 175 6.66 10.75 1.48
CA ASP A 175 7.79 11.70 1.47
C ASP A 175 8.13 12.13 2.89
N SER A 176 9.18 12.96 3.04
CA SER A 176 9.43 13.62 4.30
C SER A 176 8.22 14.50 4.69
N GLU A 177 8.02 14.71 5.99
CA GLU A 177 6.95 15.55 6.53
C GLU A 177 6.98 16.98 6.00
N MET A 178 8.14 17.44 5.55
CA MET A 178 8.34 18.77 4.94
C MET A 178 7.62 18.88 3.58
N PHE A 179 7.61 17.81 2.78
CA PHE A 179 7.09 17.82 1.42
C PHE A 179 5.70 17.18 1.30
N LEU A 180 5.34 16.28 2.21
CA LEU A 180 4.03 15.64 2.22
C LEU A 180 3.27 15.98 3.52
N PRO A 181 2.49 17.07 3.56
CA PRO A 181 1.57 17.33 4.65
C PRO A 181 0.42 16.31 4.63
N VAL A 182 0.03 15.81 5.81
CA VAL A 182 -1.12 14.86 5.95
C VAL A 182 -2.44 15.60 6.26
N ASP A 183 -2.53 16.87 5.91
CA ASP A 183 -3.75 17.65 5.99
C ASP A 183 -4.67 17.32 4.79
N PRO A 184 -5.91 16.80 5.03
CA PRO A 184 -6.86 16.51 3.97
C PRO A 184 -7.19 17.68 3.03
N GLN A 185 -6.95 18.93 3.47
CA GLN A 185 -7.19 20.14 2.70
C GLN A 185 -5.95 20.61 1.92
N SER A 186 -4.81 19.92 2.06
CA SER A 186 -3.62 20.29 1.31
C SER A 186 -3.80 20.03 -0.19
N LYS A 187 -3.21 20.88 -1.04
CA LYS A 187 -3.29 20.78 -2.50
C LYS A 187 -2.77 19.42 -3.01
N ILE A 188 -1.78 18.86 -2.36
CA ILE A 188 -1.23 17.53 -2.71
C ILE A 188 -2.28 16.45 -2.51
N ILE A 189 -2.94 16.45 -1.34
CA ILE A 189 -3.98 15.46 -1.03
C ILE A 189 -5.22 15.66 -1.91
N GLU A 190 -5.60 16.88 -2.18
CA GLU A 190 -6.68 17.17 -3.12
C GLU A 190 -6.36 16.63 -4.53
N THR A 191 -5.15 16.84 -5.02
CA THR A 191 -4.69 16.30 -6.30
C THR A 191 -4.74 14.77 -6.30
N LEU A 192 -4.21 14.12 -5.25
CA LEU A 192 -4.26 12.67 -5.08
C LEU A 192 -5.69 12.14 -5.14
N LYS A 193 -6.60 12.74 -4.37
CA LYS A 193 -8.01 12.33 -4.32
C LYS A 193 -8.70 12.47 -5.68
N ASN A 194 -8.49 13.58 -6.38
CA ASN A 194 -9.12 13.83 -7.67
C ASN A 194 -8.68 12.79 -8.73
N GLU A 195 -7.39 12.50 -8.81
CA GLU A 195 -6.86 11.53 -9.77
C GLU A 195 -7.35 10.10 -9.44
N ILE A 196 -7.28 9.67 -8.18
CA ILE A 196 -7.74 8.34 -7.78
C ILE A 196 -9.26 8.20 -7.94
N ASN A 197 -10.05 9.23 -7.62
CA ASN A 197 -11.50 9.22 -7.83
C ASN A 197 -11.86 9.10 -9.31
N SER A 198 -11.12 9.75 -10.20
CA SER A 198 -11.34 9.65 -11.65
C SER A 198 -11.14 8.19 -12.14
N ILE A 199 -10.11 7.50 -11.64
CA ILE A 199 -9.90 6.08 -11.93
C ILE A 199 -11.02 5.22 -11.36
N ASN A 200 -11.40 5.42 -10.10
CA ASN A 200 -12.46 4.64 -9.49
C ASN A 200 -13.80 4.81 -10.24
N GLN A 201 -14.11 6.01 -10.73
CA GLN A 201 -15.26 6.26 -11.57
C GLN A 201 -15.17 5.53 -12.92
N TYR A 202 -14.01 5.55 -13.56
CA TYR A 202 -13.78 4.83 -14.81
C TYR A 202 -13.94 3.31 -14.65
N ILE A 203 -13.35 2.73 -13.59
CA ILE A 203 -13.49 1.29 -13.30
C ILE A 203 -14.96 0.91 -13.05
N LYS A 204 -15.70 1.77 -12.33
CA LYS A 204 -17.12 1.54 -12.02
C LYS A 204 -18.02 1.60 -13.26
N SER A 205 -17.62 2.31 -14.31
CA SER A 205 -18.40 2.50 -15.54
C SER A 205 -18.24 1.36 -16.55
N ARG A 206 -17.31 0.44 -16.32
CA ARG A 206 -17.07 -0.76 -17.14
C ARG A 206 -17.85 -1.96 -16.60
#